data_864bb082802816090298681dfe4ef29b
#
_entry.id   864bb082802816090298681dfe4ef29b
#
_cell.length_a   1.000
_cell.length_b   1.000
_cell.length_c   1.000
_cell.angle_alpha   90.00
_cell.angle_beta   90.00
_cell.angle_gamma   90.00
#
_symmetry.space_group_name_H-M   'P 1'
#
loop_
_entity.id
_entity.type
_entity.pdbx_description
1 polymer ?
#
loop_
_entity_poly.entity_id
_entity_poly.type
_entity_poly.pdbx_seq_one_letter_code
_entity_poly.pdbx_strand_id
1 'polypeptide(L)'
;MQYTFGKKVKVNVTLCFSTSQALLAAKAGATYVSPFIGRLDDIGENGIQLIEDIKKIFNNYKNIKTKILSASIRSVEHFNAVAAIGSDVATVPVKIFKELHKHHLTDKGVDIFTADWKKSGMKIQ
;
A
#
# COMPACT_ATOMS: atom_id res chain seq x y z
N MET A 1 17.34 17.27 12.53
CA MET A 1 17.51 17.93 11.22
C MET A 1 16.25 18.60 10.72
N GLN A 2 15.77 19.52 11.44
CA GLN A 2 14.51 20.16 11.11
C GLN A 2 14.54 21.03 9.85
N TYR A 3 15.67 21.62 9.52
CA TYR A 3 15.76 22.49 8.34
C TYR A 3 15.83 21.72 7.03
N THR A 4 16.17 20.43 7.08
CA THR A 4 16.29 19.59 5.87
C THR A 4 14.96 19.40 5.18
N PHE A 5 13.88 19.27 5.94
CA PHE A 5 12.55 19.07 5.42
C PHE A 5 11.77 20.39 5.48
N GLY A 6 12.34 21.39 4.86
CA GLY A 6 11.81 22.75 4.91
C GLY A 6 10.35 22.87 4.52
N LYS A 7 9.79 24.00 4.83
CA LYS A 7 8.35 24.27 4.84
C LYS A 7 7.60 23.90 3.58
N LYS A 8 8.23 23.98 2.43
CA LYS A 8 7.56 23.80 1.13
C LYS A 8 8.05 22.58 0.38
N VAL A 9 8.99 21.85 0.94
CA VAL A 9 9.59 20.70 0.27
C VAL A 9 9.03 19.42 0.87
N LYS A 10 8.43 18.61 0.02
CA LYS A 10 7.97 17.28 0.42
C LYS A 10 9.09 16.30 0.19
N VAL A 11 9.36 15.48 1.19
CA VAL A 11 10.46 14.52 1.16
C VAL A 11 9.92 13.13 1.39
N ASN A 12 10.35 12.20 0.55
CA ASN A 12 10.09 10.77 0.72
C ASN A 12 11.41 10.10 1.10
N VAL A 13 11.48 9.60 2.34
CA VAL A 13 12.63 8.81 2.77
C VAL A 13 12.40 7.38 2.34
N THR A 14 13.15 6.96 1.35
CA THR A 14 12.99 5.64 0.70
C THR A 14 14.00 4.62 1.23
N LEU A 15 13.90 3.38 0.72
CA LEU A 15 14.76 2.27 1.14
C LEU A 15 14.73 2.08 2.66
N CYS A 16 13.53 2.06 3.19
CA CYS A 16 13.30 1.83 4.61
C CYS A 16 13.10 0.33 4.85
N PHE A 17 13.88 -0.23 5.78
CA PHE A 17 13.85 -1.66 6.06
C PHE A 17 13.67 -1.98 7.54
N SER A 18 13.51 -0.96 8.38
CA SER A 18 13.31 -1.17 9.82
C SER A 18 12.39 -0.13 10.42
N THR A 19 11.82 -0.45 11.57
CA THR A 19 10.99 0.50 12.33
C THR A 19 11.82 1.68 12.82
N SER A 20 13.08 1.44 13.20
CA SER A 20 13.97 2.51 13.65
C SER A 20 14.20 3.55 12.56
N GLN A 21 14.45 3.09 11.34
CA GLN A 21 14.63 3.99 10.20
C GLN A 21 13.37 4.82 9.95
N ALA A 22 12.20 4.16 10.00
CA ALA A 22 10.93 4.85 9.80
C ALA A 22 10.67 5.92 10.87
N LEU A 23 10.93 5.57 12.12
CA LEU A 23 10.73 6.51 13.23
C LEU A 23 11.65 7.71 13.12
N LEU A 24 12.93 7.49 12.81
CA LEU A 24 13.88 8.59 12.63
C LEU A 24 13.45 9.51 11.48
N ALA A 25 13.00 8.94 10.37
CA ALA A 25 12.50 9.73 9.25
C ALA A 25 11.30 10.58 9.67
N ALA A 26 10.37 9.99 10.41
CA ALA A 26 9.17 10.69 10.88
C ALA A 26 9.53 11.81 11.87
N LYS A 27 10.46 11.55 12.79
CA LYS A 27 10.90 12.56 13.74
C LYS A 27 11.64 13.71 13.06
N ALA A 28 12.28 13.44 11.94
CA ALA A 28 12.94 14.48 11.14
C ALA A 28 11.96 15.27 10.28
N GLY A 29 10.68 14.88 10.23
CA GLY A 29 9.64 15.62 9.51
C GLY A 29 9.42 15.19 8.08
N ALA A 30 9.81 13.97 7.70
CA ALA A 30 9.58 13.47 6.35
C ALA A 30 8.09 13.46 6.01
N THR A 31 7.75 13.76 4.75
CA THR A 31 6.37 13.67 4.27
C THR A 31 5.94 12.22 4.12
N TYR A 32 6.82 11.40 3.56
CA TYR A 32 6.60 9.98 3.36
C TYR A 32 7.82 9.18 3.81
N VAL A 33 7.57 7.96 4.22
CA VAL A 33 8.60 6.93 4.37
C VAL A 33 8.19 5.74 3.52
N SER A 34 9.14 5.16 2.78
CA SER A 34 8.86 4.06 1.86
C SER A 34 9.52 2.76 2.32
N PRO A 35 8.83 1.94 3.12
CA PRO A 35 9.30 0.60 3.44
C PRO A 35 9.16 -0.32 2.23
N PHE A 36 10.16 -1.17 2.01
CA PHE A 36 10.24 -2.05 0.84
C PHE A 36 9.87 -3.48 1.23
N ILE A 37 8.62 -3.85 1.03
CA ILE A 37 8.04 -5.10 1.48
C ILE A 37 8.67 -6.30 0.76
N GLY A 38 8.63 -6.29 -0.57
CA GLY A 38 9.13 -7.43 -1.34
C GLY A 38 10.60 -7.69 -1.16
N ARG A 39 11.42 -6.65 -1.00
CA ARG A 39 12.84 -6.83 -0.74
C ARG A 39 13.13 -7.48 0.60
N LEU A 40 12.33 -7.18 1.62
CA LEU A 40 12.45 -7.86 2.90
C LEU A 40 12.07 -9.34 2.78
N ASP A 41 11.00 -9.62 2.06
CA ASP A 41 10.58 -11.00 1.80
C ASP A 41 11.69 -11.79 1.10
N ASP A 42 12.45 -11.15 0.21
CA ASP A 42 13.54 -11.79 -0.52
C ASP A 42 14.65 -12.31 0.41
N ILE A 43 14.85 -11.67 1.54
CA ILE A 43 15.88 -12.09 2.50
C ILE A 43 15.31 -12.87 3.67
N GLY A 44 14.06 -13.33 3.54
CA GLY A 44 13.42 -14.15 4.56
C GLY A 44 12.84 -13.39 5.73
N GLU A 45 12.77 -12.06 5.65
CA GLU A 45 12.11 -11.25 6.67
C GLU A 45 10.66 -11.00 6.25
N ASN A 46 9.85 -10.51 7.17
CA ASN A 46 8.44 -10.28 6.90
C ASN A 46 8.17 -8.79 6.63
N GLY A 47 8.05 -8.44 5.35
CA GLY A 47 7.83 -7.06 4.94
C GLY A 47 6.48 -6.50 5.41
N ILE A 48 5.44 -7.30 5.40
CA ILE A 48 4.11 -6.88 5.88
C ILE A 48 4.15 -6.56 7.37
N GLN A 49 4.85 -7.38 8.15
CA GLN A 49 5.00 -7.13 9.59
C GLN A 49 5.69 -5.79 9.85
N LEU A 50 6.65 -5.41 9.01
CA LEU A 50 7.29 -4.10 9.12
C LEU A 50 6.27 -2.97 8.98
N ILE A 51 5.39 -3.04 7.99
CA ILE A 51 4.35 -2.02 7.80
C ILE A 51 3.44 -1.94 9.01
N GLU A 52 3.03 -3.09 9.53
CA GLU A 52 2.17 -3.15 10.71
C GLU A 52 2.83 -2.50 11.92
N ASP A 53 4.10 -2.81 12.14
CA ASP A 53 4.85 -2.26 13.27
C ASP A 53 5.06 -0.75 13.12
N ILE A 54 5.37 -0.27 11.92
CA ILE A 54 5.52 1.16 11.66
C ILE A 54 4.19 1.88 11.95
N LYS A 55 3.10 1.33 11.49
CA LYS A 55 1.78 1.93 11.72
C LYS A 55 1.47 2.04 13.20
N LYS A 56 1.75 1.00 13.96
CA LYS A 56 1.56 1.01 15.41
C LYS A 56 2.40 2.10 16.06
N ILE A 57 3.68 2.20 15.68
CA ILE A 57 4.58 3.21 16.24
C ILE A 57 4.07 4.61 15.90
N PHE A 58 3.73 4.86 14.65
CA PHE A 58 3.26 6.19 14.23
C PHE A 58 1.97 6.58 14.94
N ASN A 59 1.08 5.63 15.19
CA ASN A 59 -0.17 5.91 15.90
C ASN A 59 0.04 6.29 17.35
N ASN A 60 1.18 5.96 17.95
CA ASN A 60 1.48 6.32 19.33
C ASN A 60 1.81 7.80 19.51
N TYR A 61 2.14 8.50 18.44
CA TYR A 61 2.62 9.88 18.52
C TYR A 61 1.75 10.79 17.66
N LYS A 62 0.96 11.63 18.29
CA LYS A 62 0.00 12.51 17.59
C LYS A 62 0.66 13.52 16.66
N ASN A 63 1.89 13.90 16.95
CA ASN A 63 2.60 14.89 16.15
C ASN A 63 3.30 14.31 14.93
N ILE A 64 3.31 13.00 14.77
CA ILE A 64 3.84 12.37 13.55
C ILE A 64 2.81 12.51 12.44
N LYS A 65 3.18 13.22 11.38
CA LYS A 65 2.36 13.42 10.19
C LYS A 65 2.87 12.65 8.97
N THR A 66 3.99 11.97 9.12
CA THR A 66 4.60 11.19 8.04
C THR A 66 3.66 10.07 7.58
N LYS A 67 3.49 9.97 6.28
CA LYS A 67 2.66 8.94 5.67
C LYS A 67 3.48 7.73 5.28
N ILE A 68 2.89 6.56 5.38
CA ILE A 68 3.52 5.31 5.00
C ILE A 68 3.23 5.04 3.54
N LEU A 69 4.28 4.98 2.72
CA LEU A 69 4.20 4.65 1.31
C LEU A 69 4.77 3.25 1.13
N SER A 70 3.92 2.26 1.06
CA SER A 70 4.34 0.88 0.91
C SER A 70 4.91 0.65 -0.48
N ALA A 71 6.15 0.21 -0.53
CA ALA A 71 6.90 0.01 -1.78
C ALA A 71 7.29 -1.45 -1.94
N SER A 72 7.78 -1.78 -3.14
CA SER A 72 8.18 -3.16 -3.46
C SER A 72 7.00 -4.13 -3.29
N ILE A 73 5.83 -3.71 -3.74
CA ILE A 73 4.62 -4.55 -3.77
C ILE A 73 4.77 -5.54 -4.91
N ARG A 74 4.62 -6.83 -4.61
CA ARG A 74 4.85 -7.89 -5.60
C ARG A 74 3.65 -8.79 -5.84
N SER A 75 2.58 -8.58 -5.13
CA SER A 75 1.38 -9.41 -5.26
C SER A 75 0.13 -8.64 -4.85
N VAL A 76 -1.01 -9.16 -5.27
CA VAL A 76 -2.32 -8.64 -4.82
C VAL A 76 -2.44 -8.80 -3.30
N GLU A 77 -1.91 -9.89 -2.76
CA GLU A 77 -1.92 -10.15 -1.31
C GLU A 77 -1.14 -9.08 -0.55
N HIS A 78 0.03 -8.66 -1.06
CA HIS A 78 0.78 -7.54 -0.48
C HIS A 78 -0.08 -6.28 -0.43
N PHE A 79 -0.71 -5.95 -1.56
CA PHE A 79 -1.56 -4.77 -1.67
C PHE A 79 -2.70 -4.80 -0.65
N ASN A 80 -3.41 -5.91 -0.60
CA ASN A 80 -4.54 -6.06 0.32
C ASN A 80 -4.10 -5.98 1.78
N ALA A 81 -2.96 -6.56 2.11
CA ALA A 81 -2.43 -6.57 3.47
C ALA A 81 -2.07 -5.14 3.93
N VAL A 82 -1.36 -4.37 3.10
CA VAL A 82 -0.99 -3.00 3.49
C VAL A 82 -2.19 -2.08 3.55
N ALA A 83 -3.18 -2.30 2.70
CA ALA A 83 -4.43 -1.55 2.75
C ALA A 83 -5.18 -1.83 4.06
N ALA A 84 -5.25 -3.09 4.47
CA ALA A 84 -5.91 -3.50 5.71
C ALA A 84 -5.22 -2.91 6.94
N ILE A 85 -3.90 -2.81 6.92
CA ILE A 85 -3.12 -2.21 8.02
C ILE A 85 -3.37 -0.69 8.11
N GLY A 86 -3.64 -0.06 6.98
CA GLY A 86 -3.85 1.39 6.93
C GLY A 86 -2.65 2.15 6.39
N SER A 87 -1.86 1.54 5.51
CA SER A 87 -0.84 2.26 4.76
C SER A 87 -1.50 3.37 3.95
N ASP A 88 -0.89 4.53 3.93
CA ASP A 88 -1.49 5.71 3.29
C ASP A 88 -1.39 5.67 1.78
N VAL A 89 -0.29 5.13 1.26
CA VAL A 89 0.02 5.10 -0.17
C VAL A 89 0.71 3.79 -0.48
N ALA A 90 0.56 3.32 -1.71
CA ALA A 90 1.32 2.18 -2.20
C ALA A 90 1.80 2.46 -3.62
N THR A 91 3.04 2.11 -3.91
CA THR A 91 3.52 2.06 -5.29
C THR A 91 3.27 0.65 -5.80
N VAL A 92 2.54 0.54 -6.92
CA VAL A 92 2.10 -0.75 -7.42
C VAL A 92 2.55 -0.91 -8.86
N PRO A 93 3.28 -1.99 -9.19
CA PRO A 93 3.63 -2.27 -10.59
C PRO A 93 2.37 -2.42 -11.45
N VAL A 94 2.47 -2.00 -12.71
CA VAL A 94 1.31 -2.06 -13.63
C VAL A 94 0.71 -3.45 -13.69
N LYS A 95 1.55 -4.49 -13.71
CA LYS A 95 1.10 -5.87 -13.74
C LYS A 95 0.18 -6.20 -12.57
N ILE A 96 0.60 -5.80 -11.36
CA ILE A 96 -0.20 -6.04 -10.15
C ILE A 96 -1.47 -5.18 -10.18
N PHE A 97 -1.33 -3.92 -10.57
CA PHE A 97 -2.47 -3.01 -10.66
C PHE A 97 -3.58 -3.58 -11.54
N LYS A 98 -3.22 -4.18 -12.67
CA LYS A 98 -4.19 -4.82 -13.56
C LYS A 98 -4.89 -6.01 -12.94
N GLU A 99 -4.25 -6.68 -11.99
CA GLU A 99 -4.80 -7.85 -11.31
C GLU A 99 -5.73 -7.49 -10.14
N LEU A 100 -5.68 -6.26 -9.65
CA LEU A 100 -6.42 -5.86 -8.44
C LEU A 100 -7.93 -6.03 -8.57
N HIS A 101 -8.48 -5.81 -9.75
CA HIS A 101 -9.92 -5.89 -9.97
C HIS A 101 -10.38 -7.27 -10.44
N LYS A 102 -9.46 -8.20 -10.71
CA LYS A 102 -9.78 -9.50 -11.25
C LYS A 102 -10.15 -10.50 -10.17
N HIS A 103 -11.21 -11.24 -10.43
CA HIS A 103 -11.59 -12.37 -9.59
C HIS A 103 -12.43 -13.30 -10.45
N HIS A 104 -12.12 -14.60 -10.39
CA HIS A 104 -12.82 -15.57 -11.22
C HIS A 104 -14.34 -15.61 -10.95
N LEU A 105 -14.77 -15.36 -9.73
CA LEU A 105 -16.20 -15.30 -9.41
C LEU A 105 -16.86 -14.07 -9.99
N THR A 106 -16.13 -12.96 -10.14
CA THR A 106 -16.66 -11.76 -10.81
C THR A 106 -16.94 -12.06 -12.27
N ASP A 107 -15.98 -12.67 -12.95
CA ASP A 107 -16.14 -13.02 -14.36
C ASP A 107 -17.28 -14.00 -14.54
N LYS A 108 -17.37 -15.02 -13.68
CA LYS A 108 -18.44 -15.99 -13.71
C LYS A 108 -19.81 -15.33 -13.45
N GLY A 109 -19.86 -14.41 -12.50
CA GLY A 109 -21.09 -13.68 -12.18
C GLY A 109 -21.55 -12.80 -13.32
N VAL A 110 -20.63 -12.11 -13.99
CA VAL A 110 -20.95 -11.29 -15.16
C VAL A 110 -21.52 -12.17 -16.28
N ASP A 111 -20.92 -13.33 -16.53
CA ASP A 111 -21.42 -14.25 -17.53
C ASP A 111 -22.84 -14.73 -17.21
N ILE A 112 -23.10 -15.07 -15.95
CA ILE A 112 -24.44 -15.50 -15.51
C ILE A 112 -25.44 -14.36 -15.68
N PHE A 113 -25.09 -13.16 -15.25
CA PHE A 113 -25.99 -11.99 -15.37
C PHE A 113 -26.25 -11.66 -16.83
N THR A 114 -25.26 -11.76 -17.70
CA THR A 114 -25.42 -11.53 -19.13
C THR A 114 -26.33 -12.54 -19.74
N ALA A 115 -26.20 -13.83 -19.38
CA ALA A 115 -27.08 -14.88 -19.86
C ALA A 115 -28.53 -14.66 -19.43
N ASP A 116 -28.74 -14.29 -18.18
CA ASP A 116 -30.06 -13.99 -17.64
C ASP A 116 -30.67 -12.77 -18.32
N TRP A 117 -29.88 -11.75 -18.57
CA TRP A 117 -30.32 -10.57 -19.30
C TRP A 117 -30.81 -10.92 -20.71
N LYS A 118 -30.05 -11.74 -21.44
CA LYS A 118 -30.43 -12.19 -22.78
C LYS A 118 -31.69 -13.02 -22.73
N LYS A 119 -31.84 -13.89 -21.74
CA LYS A 119 -33.06 -14.72 -21.59
C LYS A 119 -34.28 -13.88 -21.32
N SER A 120 -34.16 -12.81 -20.58
CA SER A 120 -35.28 -11.94 -20.22
C SER A 120 -35.79 -11.13 -21.41
N GLY A 121 -35.00 -11.02 -22.48
CA GLY A 121 -35.34 -10.19 -23.62
C GLY A 121 -35.30 -8.70 -23.37
N MET A 122 -34.79 -8.26 -22.24
CA MET A 122 -34.69 -6.84 -21.92
C MET A 122 -33.54 -6.19 -22.69
N LYS A 123 -33.65 -4.92 -22.92
CA LYS A 123 -32.62 -4.14 -23.63
C LYS A 123 -32.30 -2.89 -22.88
N ILE A 124 -31.00 -2.53 -22.89
CA ILE A 124 -30.54 -1.24 -22.36
C ILE A 124 -30.91 -0.16 -23.35
N GLN A 125 -31.46 0.93 -22.82
CA GLN A 125 -31.83 2.08 -23.64
C GLN A 125 -30.96 3.26 -23.34
#